data_2c958ab61b8630847c86ae3c6bea8fbc
#
_entry.id   2c958ab61b8630847c86ae3c6bea8fbc
#
_cell.length_a   1.000
_cell.length_b   1.000
_cell.length_c   1.000
_cell.angle_alpha   90.00
_cell.angle_beta   90.00
_cell.angle_gamma   90.00
#
_symmetry.space_group_name_H-M   'P 1'
#
loop_
_entity.id
_entity.type
_entity.pdbx_description
1 polymer ?
#
loop_
_entity_poly.entity_id
_entity_poly.type
_entity_poly.pdbx_seq_one_letter_code
_entity_poly.pdbx_strand_id
1 'polypeptide(L)'
;MNFYRFIKSRIKSFVPAINGIRLTIENEKNTWVHLIATAIALVAIFLFKLNYLESLFILSAVFIVWICEFFNTAIEYTLDFISIENNPKIKNIKDVSAAGVFLSVLYALIVAIYILLNKLIS
;
A
#
# COMPACT_ATOMS: atom_id res chain seq x y z
N MET A 1 5.50 4.35 35.41
CA MET A 1 5.69 3.20 34.48
C MET A 1 7.19 2.95 34.33
N ASN A 2 7.64 1.73 34.55
CA ASN A 2 9.06 1.41 34.37
C ASN A 2 9.36 1.13 32.88
N PHE A 3 10.65 1.14 32.53
CA PHE A 3 11.11 0.96 31.15
C PHE A 3 10.61 -0.36 30.52
N TYR A 4 10.60 -1.45 31.29
CA TYR A 4 10.08 -2.73 30.83
C TYR A 4 8.59 -2.67 30.41
N ARG A 5 7.76 -2.06 31.25
CA ARG A 5 6.34 -1.87 30.96
C ARG A 5 6.12 -0.97 29.74
N PHE A 6 6.95 0.07 29.61
CA PHE A 6 6.92 0.95 28.44
C PHE A 6 7.20 0.16 27.16
N ILE A 7 8.29 -0.60 27.11
CA ILE A 7 8.65 -1.41 25.93
C ILE A 7 7.55 -2.44 25.63
N LYS A 8 7.06 -3.15 26.63
CA LYS A 8 5.99 -4.12 26.45
C LYS A 8 4.71 -3.47 25.88
N SER A 9 4.36 -2.26 26.31
CA SER A 9 3.21 -1.54 25.77
C SER A 9 3.42 -1.15 24.30
N ARG A 10 4.65 -0.79 23.91
CA ARG A 10 4.99 -0.45 22.52
C ARG A 10 4.91 -1.68 21.62
N ILE A 11 5.42 -2.80 22.06
CA ILE A 11 5.30 -4.07 21.32
C ILE A 11 3.83 -4.44 21.11
N LYS A 12 3.00 -4.33 22.14
CA LYS A 12 1.56 -4.61 22.05
C LYS A 12 0.83 -3.68 21.07
N SER A 13 1.34 -2.48 20.83
CA SER A 13 0.71 -1.55 19.88
C SER A 13 0.86 -1.97 18.41
N PHE A 14 1.76 -2.91 18.10
CA PHE A 14 1.85 -3.50 16.76
C PHE A 14 0.73 -4.50 16.46
N VAL A 15 0.10 -5.07 17.48
CA VAL A 15 -0.97 -6.08 17.29
C VAL A 15 -2.15 -5.52 16.49
N PRO A 16 -2.72 -4.34 16.82
CA PRO A 16 -3.77 -3.74 15.99
C PRO A 16 -3.34 -3.47 14.55
N ALA A 17 -2.10 -3.05 14.33
CA ALA A 17 -1.57 -2.81 12.99
C ALA A 17 -1.53 -4.10 12.16
N ILE A 18 -1.02 -5.18 12.73
CA ILE A 18 -1.00 -6.50 12.07
C ILE A 18 -2.42 -6.98 11.79
N ASN A 19 -3.34 -6.78 12.72
CA ASN A 19 -4.74 -7.12 12.53
C ASN A 19 -5.37 -6.33 11.36
N GLY A 20 -5.05 -5.05 11.24
CA GLY A 20 -5.50 -4.21 10.12
C GLY A 20 -4.98 -4.72 8.77
N ILE A 21 -3.72 -5.12 8.70
CA ILE A 21 -3.14 -5.74 7.50
C ILE A 21 -3.91 -7.01 7.13
N ARG A 22 -4.14 -7.89 8.09
CA ARG A 22 -4.87 -9.14 7.90
C ARG A 22 -6.30 -8.89 7.41
N LEU A 23 -7.03 -7.97 8.04
CA LEU A 23 -8.40 -7.63 7.66
C LEU A 23 -8.47 -7.13 6.21
N THR A 24 -7.55 -6.29 5.81
CA THR A 24 -7.49 -5.76 4.45
C THR A 24 -7.21 -6.87 3.44
N ILE A 25 -6.24 -7.74 3.71
CA ILE A 25 -5.88 -8.85 2.83
C ILE A 25 -7.05 -9.84 2.69
N GLU A 26 -7.74 -10.16 3.78
CA GLU A 26 -8.83 -11.13 3.76
C GLU A 26 -10.11 -10.62 3.08
N ASN A 27 -10.38 -9.33 3.16
CA ASN A 27 -11.68 -8.78 2.77
C ASN A 27 -11.67 -7.96 1.46
N GLU A 28 -10.51 -7.47 1.04
CA GLU A 28 -10.41 -6.61 -0.14
C GLU A 28 -9.86 -7.38 -1.34
N LYS A 29 -10.65 -7.45 -2.41
CA LYS A 29 -10.28 -8.17 -3.65
C LYS A 29 -9.05 -7.55 -4.33
N ASN A 30 -8.95 -6.23 -4.31
CA ASN A 30 -7.84 -5.50 -4.93
C ASN A 30 -6.50 -5.80 -4.27
N THR A 31 -6.50 -6.27 -3.02
CA THR A 31 -5.31 -6.65 -2.28
C THR A 31 -4.50 -7.73 -3.01
N TRP A 32 -5.16 -8.67 -3.68
CA TRP A 32 -4.47 -9.71 -4.45
C TRP A 32 -3.63 -9.14 -5.58
N VAL A 33 -4.15 -8.10 -6.26
CA VAL A 33 -3.39 -7.39 -7.31
C VAL A 33 -2.13 -6.76 -6.72
N HIS A 34 -2.26 -6.12 -5.56
CA HIS A 34 -1.11 -5.48 -4.89
C HIS A 34 -0.11 -6.51 -4.36
N LEU A 35 -0.56 -7.67 -3.88
CA LEU A 35 0.32 -8.76 -3.47
C LEU A 35 1.12 -9.31 -4.65
N ILE A 36 0.47 -9.55 -5.78
CA ILE A 36 1.13 -10.03 -7.00
C ILE A 36 2.13 -8.98 -7.50
N ALA A 37 1.74 -7.71 -7.56
CA ALA A 37 2.62 -6.63 -7.97
C ALA A 37 3.84 -6.50 -7.03
N THR A 38 3.64 -6.65 -5.74
CA THR A 38 4.71 -6.64 -4.74
C THR A 38 5.69 -7.80 -4.98
N ALA A 39 5.17 -9.01 -5.21
CA ALA A 39 6.00 -10.17 -5.51
C ALA A 39 6.82 -9.97 -6.79
N ILE A 40 6.20 -9.44 -7.84
CA ILE A 40 6.89 -9.11 -9.11
C ILE A 40 7.99 -8.09 -8.86
N ALA A 41 7.73 -7.04 -8.08
CA ALA A 41 8.71 -6.01 -7.75
C ALA A 41 9.92 -6.58 -7.01
N LEU A 42 9.68 -7.45 -6.02
CA LEU A 42 10.76 -8.10 -5.26
C LEU A 42 11.59 -9.01 -6.14
N VAL A 43 10.95 -9.80 -7.00
CA VAL A 43 11.65 -10.66 -7.97
C VAL A 43 12.48 -9.81 -8.93
N ALA A 44 11.94 -8.71 -9.42
CA ALA A 44 12.64 -7.82 -10.34
C ALA A 44 13.93 -7.24 -9.75
N ILE A 45 13.94 -6.90 -8.46
CA ILE A 45 15.12 -6.39 -7.77
C ILE A 45 16.28 -7.39 -7.91
N PHE A 46 16.02 -8.68 -7.71
CA PHE A 46 17.05 -9.72 -7.79
C PHE A 46 17.36 -10.10 -9.24
N LEU A 47 16.34 -10.24 -10.08
CA LEU A 47 16.48 -10.70 -11.47
C LEU A 47 17.28 -9.70 -12.31
N PHE A 48 16.98 -8.41 -12.19
CA PHE A 48 17.67 -7.33 -12.93
C PHE A 48 18.90 -6.79 -12.20
N LYS A 49 19.26 -7.37 -11.06
CA LYS A 49 20.41 -6.95 -10.23
C LYS A 49 20.40 -5.44 -9.98
N LEU A 50 19.28 -4.94 -9.49
CA LEU A 50 19.09 -3.52 -9.22
C LEU A 50 20.10 -3.06 -8.16
N ASN A 51 20.66 -1.88 -8.35
CA ASN A 51 21.56 -1.30 -7.38
C ASN A 51 20.79 -0.82 -6.13
N TYR A 52 21.51 -0.35 -5.14
CA TYR A 52 20.95 0.08 -3.86
C TYR A 52 19.87 1.17 -4.03
N LEU A 53 20.16 2.18 -4.84
CA LEU A 53 19.26 3.32 -5.04
C LEU A 53 18.01 2.91 -5.84
N GLU A 54 18.18 2.13 -6.90
CA GLU A 54 17.07 1.60 -7.70
C GLU A 54 16.15 0.73 -6.83
N SER A 55 16.73 -0.13 -5.99
CA SER A 55 15.96 -0.97 -5.06
C SER A 55 15.16 -0.15 -4.06
N LEU A 56 15.75 0.92 -3.52
CA LEU A 56 15.05 1.84 -2.62
C LEU A 56 13.85 2.50 -3.29
N PHE A 57 14.00 2.95 -4.53
CA PHE A 57 12.89 3.54 -5.27
C PHE A 57 11.74 2.53 -5.50
N ILE A 58 12.06 1.31 -5.89
CA ILE A 58 11.06 0.25 -6.06
C ILE A 58 10.35 -0.06 -4.74
N LEU A 59 11.10 -0.24 -3.66
CA LEU A 59 10.52 -0.51 -2.34
C LEU A 59 9.66 0.66 -1.85
N SER A 60 10.11 1.89 -2.04
CA SER A 60 9.31 3.07 -1.67
C SER A 60 7.99 3.11 -2.42
N ALA A 61 8.01 2.81 -3.72
CA ALA A 61 6.80 2.78 -4.54
C ALA A 61 5.83 1.70 -4.04
N VAL A 62 6.32 0.51 -3.72
CA VAL A 62 5.52 -0.58 -3.17
C VAL A 62 4.86 -0.16 -1.84
N PHE A 63 5.63 0.42 -0.93
CA PHE A 63 5.10 0.87 0.37
C PHE A 63 4.05 1.97 0.21
N ILE A 64 4.27 2.93 -0.67
CA ILE A 64 3.31 4.03 -0.93
C ILE A 64 1.99 3.48 -1.44
N VAL A 65 2.01 2.52 -2.37
CA VAL A 65 0.78 1.87 -2.88
C VAL A 65 0.03 1.18 -1.73
N TRP A 66 0.72 0.42 -0.89
CA TRP A 66 0.09 -0.24 0.25
C TRP A 66 -0.50 0.74 1.26
N ILE A 67 0.24 1.79 1.59
CA ILE A 67 -0.24 2.84 2.52
C ILE A 67 -1.52 3.47 1.98
N CYS A 68 -1.53 3.84 0.70
CA CYS A 68 -2.72 4.43 0.07
C CYS A 68 -3.89 3.45 0.07
N GLU A 69 -3.65 2.16 -0.18
CA GLU A 69 -4.68 1.13 -0.16
C GLU A 69 -5.30 0.97 1.23
N PHE A 70 -4.48 0.95 2.29
CA PHE A 70 -5.00 0.85 3.65
C PHE A 70 -5.87 2.06 4.02
N PHE A 71 -5.44 3.27 3.66
CA PHE A 71 -6.25 4.46 3.89
C PHE A 71 -7.54 4.45 3.09
N ASN A 72 -7.47 4.04 1.82
CA ASN A 72 -8.66 3.90 1.00
C ASN A 72 -9.67 2.92 1.61
N THR A 73 -9.20 1.76 2.04
CA THR A 73 -10.04 0.74 2.69
C THR A 73 -10.68 1.28 3.96
N ALA A 74 -9.92 1.98 4.81
CA ALA A 74 -10.44 2.57 6.03
C ALA A 74 -11.51 3.64 5.75
N ILE A 75 -11.30 4.46 4.71
CA ILE A 75 -12.28 5.47 4.29
C ILE A 75 -13.56 4.79 3.77
N GLU A 76 -13.44 3.77 2.95
CA GLU A 76 -14.60 3.02 2.43
C GLU A 76 -15.41 2.40 3.56
N TYR A 77 -14.76 1.74 4.52
CA TYR A 77 -15.45 1.15 5.68
C TYR A 77 -16.14 2.22 6.53
N THR A 78 -15.50 3.36 6.71
CA THR A 78 -16.09 4.48 7.45
C THR A 78 -17.35 5.00 6.76
N LEU A 79 -17.30 5.16 5.45
CA LEU A 79 -18.44 5.65 4.67
C LEU A 79 -19.59 4.64 4.63
N ASP A 80 -19.28 3.35 4.53
CA ASP A 80 -20.29 2.30 4.57
C ASP A 80 -20.96 2.20 5.94
N PHE A 81 -20.22 2.53 7.00
CA PHE A 81 -20.77 2.61 8.35
C PHE A 81 -21.70 3.80 8.54
N ILE A 82 -21.43 4.92 7.88
CA ILE A 82 -22.26 6.13 7.95
C ILE A 82 -23.57 5.95 7.18
N SER A 83 -23.52 5.38 5.97
CA SER A 83 -24.69 5.19 5.13
C SER A 83 -24.47 4.11 4.10
N ILE A 84 -25.45 3.19 4.00
CA ILE A 84 -25.54 2.18 2.95
C ILE A 84 -26.31 2.69 1.70
N GLU A 85 -26.91 3.87 1.77
CA GLU A 85 -27.65 4.45 0.66
C GLU A 85 -26.73 5.06 -0.39
N ASN A 86 -27.19 5.05 -1.65
CA ASN A 86 -26.49 5.68 -2.77
C ASN A 86 -26.60 7.21 -2.67
N ASN A 87 -25.65 7.80 -1.94
CA ASN A 87 -25.55 9.25 -1.79
C ASN A 87 -24.43 9.77 -2.70
N PRO A 88 -24.71 10.74 -3.61
CA PRO A 88 -23.67 11.30 -4.50
C PRO A 88 -22.46 11.88 -3.77
N LYS A 89 -22.64 12.44 -2.59
CA LYS A 89 -21.52 12.98 -1.78
C LYS A 89 -20.63 11.87 -1.27
N ILE A 90 -21.21 10.76 -0.82
CA ILE A 90 -20.45 9.57 -0.38
C ILE A 90 -19.69 8.98 -1.55
N LYS A 91 -20.33 8.86 -2.71
CA LYS A 91 -19.67 8.40 -3.94
C LYS A 91 -18.48 9.28 -4.28
N ASN A 92 -18.62 10.59 -4.23
CA ASN A 92 -17.52 11.51 -4.51
C ASN A 92 -16.35 11.34 -3.54
N ILE A 93 -16.62 11.11 -2.27
CA ILE A 93 -15.56 10.87 -1.27
C ILE A 93 -14.82 9.56 -1.58
N LYS A 94 -15.55 8.50 -1.93
CA LYS A 94 -14.96 7.23 -2.35
C LYS A 94 -14.10 7.40 -3.59
N ASP A 95 -14.56 8.16 -4.58
CA ASP A 95 -13.81 8.44 -5.80
C ASP A 95 -12.52 9.19 -5.52
N VAL A 96 -12.55 10.19 -4.63
CA VAL A 96 -11.34 10.93 -4.21
C VAL A 96 -10.35 9.99 -3.50
N SER A 97 -10.85 9.13 -2.64
CA SER A 97 -10.02 8.15 -1.94
C SER A 97 -9.37 7.17 -2.91
N ALA A 98 -10.13 6.67 -3.89
CA ALA A 98 -9.63 5.80 -4.95
C ALA A 98 -8.60 6.51 -5.84
N ALA A 99 -8.75 7.81 -6.07
CA ALA A 99 -7.79 8.61 -6.83
C ALA A 99 -6.40 8.60 -6.17
N GLY A 100 -6.34 8.60 -4.85
CA GLY A 100 -5.08 8.47 -4.12
C GLY A 100 -4.35 7.16 -4.43
N VAL A 101 -5.08 6.06 -4.44
CA VAL A 101 -4.54 4.75 -4.84
C VAL A 101 -4.09 4.77 -6.30
N PHE A 102 -4.90 5.31 -7.19
CA PHE A 102 -4.58 5.43 -8.61
C PHE A 102 -3.27 6.18 -8.83
N LEU A 103 -3.09 7.33 -8.19
CA LEU A 103 -1.86 8.12 -8.30
C LEU A 103 -0.64 7.37 -7.75
N SER A 104 -0.81 6.61 -6.67
CA SER A 104 0.28 5.81 -6.11
C SER A 104 0.71 4.68 -7.05
N VAL A 105 -0.24 4.03 -7.71
CA VAL A 105 0.05 3.01 -8.72
C VAL A 105 0.73 3.63 -9.94
N LEU A 106 0.28 4.81 -10.36
CA LEU A 106 0.90 5.55 -11.47
C LEU A 106 2.36 5.87 -11.15
N TYR A 107 2.63 6.35 -9.94
CA TYR A 107 3.99 6.57 -9.46
C TYR A 107 4.84 5.29 -9.51
N ALA A 108 4.30 4.18 -9.03
CA ALA A 108 5.00 2.89 -9.05
C ALA A 108 5.34 2.44 -10.47
N LEU A 109 4.41 2.61 -11.40
CA LEU A 109 4.63 2.30 -12.82
C LEU A 109 5.71 3.18 -13.43
N ILE A 110 5.69 4.48 -13.16
CA ILE A 110 6.72 5.43 -13.65
C ILE A 110 8.10 5.02 -13.13
N VAL A 111 8.23 4.73 -11.84
CA VAL A 111 9.49 4.28 -11.24
C VAL A 111 9.97 3.00 -11.90
N ALA A 112 9.09 2.01 -12.05
CA ALA A 112 9.45 0.72 -12.65
C ALA A 112 9.89 0.86 -14.11
N ILE A 113 9.14 1.62 -14.91
CA ILE A 113 9.46 1.85 -16.33
C ILE A 113 10.81 2.58 -16.45
N TYR A 114 11.01 3.61 -15.65
CA TYR A 114 12.25 4.41 -15.69
C TYR A 114 13.48 3.56 -15.36
N ILE A 115 13.39 2.74 -14.33
CA ILE A 115 14.48 1.85 -13.92
C ILE A 115 14.75 0.77 -14.97
N LEU A 116 13.71 0.13 -15.49
CA LEU A 116 13.85 -0.93 -16.48
C LEU A 116 14.43 -0.40 -17.79
N LEU A 117 13.95 0.75 -18.28
CA LEU A 117 14.50 1.37 -19.48
C LEU A 117 15.97 1.72 -19.30
N ASN A 118 16.34 2.26 -18.16
CA ASN A 118 17.73 2.61 -17.86
C ASN A 118 18.62 1.35 -17.83
N LYS A 119 18.13 0.24 -17.29
CA LYS A 119 18.84 -1.04 -17.30
C LYS A 119 19.01 -1.64 -18.69
N LEU A 120 18.02 -1.49 -19.56
CA LEU A 120 18.07 -2.03 -20.91
C LEU A 120 18.99 -1.22 -21.83
N ILE A 121 19.18 0.06 -21.56
CA ILE A 121 20.00 0.97 -22.36
C ILE A 121 21.47 0.92 -21.94
N SER A 122 21.78 0.63 -20.69
CA SER A 122 23.15 0.60 -20.15
C SER A 122 23.88 -0.70 -20.40
#